data_d12eaa88737bc534b1be7944633d117d
#
_entry.id   d12eaa88737bc534b1be7944633d117d
#
_cell.length_a   1.000
_cell.length_b   1.000
_cell.length_c   1.000
_cell.angle_alpha   90.00
_cell.angle_beta   90.00
_cell.angle_gamma   90.00
#
_symmetry.space_group_name_H-M   'P 1'
#
loop_
_entity.id
_entity.type
_entity.pdbx_description
1 polymer ?
#
loop_
_entity_poly.entity_id
_entity_poly.type
_entity_poly.pdbx_seq_one_letter_code
_entity_poly.pdbx_strand_id
1 'polypeptide(L)' 'MDLKKCESCGMPMTKTLDFGGMKKDNKHCRNCTYDNGQLKPRHEIHENMVQFYMKAKKMDRRAAEQYVDEIMARNPTWQ' A
#
# COMPACT_ATOMS: atom_id res chain seq x y z
N MET A 1 -7.10 -5.73 20.30
CA MET A 1 -5.76 -5.34 19.81
C MET A 1 -5.90 -4.59 18.52
N ASP A 2 -5.34 -3.42 18.47
CA ASP A 2 -5.43 -2.60 17.27
C ASP A 2 -4.43 -3.06 16.25
N LEU A 3 -4.95 -3.53 15.12
CA LEU A 3 -4.11 -3.85 13.98
C LEU A 3 -3.71 -2.54 13.31
N LYS A 4 -2.40 -2.34 13.17
CA LYS A 4 -1.92 -1.20 12.40
C LYS A 4 -2.17 -1.46 10.92
N LYS A 5 -2.61 -0.44 10.22
CA LYS A 5 -2.81 -0.52 8.77
C LYS A 5 -1.91 0.48 8.09
N CYS A 6 -1.42 0.09 6.92
CA CYS A 6 -0.60 0.99 6.09
C CYS A 6 -1.43 2.21 5.72
N GLU A 7 -0.91 3.41 5.99
CA GLU A 7 -1.64 4.65 5.70
C GLU A 7 -1.62 4.99 4.22
N SER A 8 -0.88 4.25 3.42
CA SER A 8 -0.83 4.42 1.97
C SER A 8 -1.78 3.49 1.23
N CYS A 9 -1.79 2.19 1.56
CA CYS A 9 -2.59 1.21 0.82
C CYS A 9 -3.64 0.48 1.66
N GLY A 10 -3.61 0.65 2.98
CA GLY A 10 -4.58 0.03 3.87
C GLY A 10 -4.29 -1.43 4.23
N MET A 11 -3.14 -1.96 3.84
CA MET A 11 -2.78 -3.33 4.18
C MET A 11 -2.57 -3.48 5.69
N PRO A 12 -3.13 -4.52 6.32
CA PRO A 12 -2.85 -4.73 7.74
C PRO A 12 -1.39 -5.13 7.95
N MET A 13 -0.76 -4.55 8.97
CA MET A 13 0.63 -4.81 9.32
C MET A 13 0.69 -5.43 10.70
N THR A 14 1.06 -6.70 10.77
CA THR A 14 1.09 -7.45 12.03
C THR A 14 2.49 -7.90 12.42
N LYS A 15 3.31 -8.25 11.45
CA LYS A 15 4.67 -8.74 11.68
C LYS A 15 5.69 -7.66 11.35
N THR A 16 6.88 -7.75 11.94
CA THR A 16 7.95 -6.80 11.64
C THR A 16 8.21 -6.68 10.15
N LEU A 17 8.15 -7.80 9.43
CA LEU A 17 8.37 -7.82 7.97
C LEU A 17 7.31 -7.06 7.18
N ASP A 18 6.14 -6.82 7.78
CA ASP A 18 5.06 -6.08 7.10
C ASP A 18 5.34 -4.58 7.07
N PHE A 19 6.17 -4.09 7.98
CA PHE A 19 6.47 -2.66 8.08
C PHE A 19 7.62 -2.28 7.17
N GLY A 20 7.53 -1.08 6.59
CA GLY A 20 8.59 -0.56 5.73
C GLY A 20 9.92 -0.50 6.46
N GLY A 21 10.97 -1.04 5.84
CA GLY A 21 12.30 -1.08 6.45
C GLY A 21 12.36 -1.93 7.71
N MET A 22 11.39 -2.80 7.93
CA MET A 22 11.26 -3.62 9.14
C MET A 22 11.19 -2.79 10.43
N LYS A 23 10.63 -1.59 10.33
CA LYS A 23 10.49 -0.67 11.47
C LYS A 23 9.03 -0.62 11.91
N LYS A 24 8.74 -1.15 13.09
CA LYS A 24 7.36 -1.24 13.60
C LYS A 24 6.71 0.12 13.84
N ASP A 25 7.47 1.18 13.91
CA ASP A 25 6.94 2.53 14.03
C ASP A 25 6.63 3.18 12.68
N ASN A 26 6.94 2.50 11.58
CA ASN A 26 6.63 3.01 10.25
C ASN A 26 5.13 2.90 10.00
N LYS A 27 4.56 3.97 9.44
CA LYS A 27 3.12 4.02 9.13
C LYS A 27 2.79 3.37 7.79
N HIS A 28 3.80 2.97 7.04
CA HIS A 28 3.66 2.42 5.70
C HIS A 28 4.22 1.00 5.65
N CYS A 29 3.59 0.17 4.81
CA CYS A 29 4.01 -1.22 4.69
C CYS A 29 5.22 -1.35 3.78
N ARG A 30 5.81 -2.55 3.80
CA ARG A 30 7.00 -2.84 2.99
C ARG A 30 6.76 -2.67 1.50
N ASN A 31 5.53 -2.85 1.03
CA ASN A 31 5.20 -2.72 -0.39
C ASN A 31 5.12 -1.26 -0.84
N CYS A 32 4.90 -0.35 0.10
CA CYS A 32 4.79 1.07 -0.19
C CYS A 32 6.08 1.83 0.09
N THR A 33 7.13 1.12 0.53
CA THR A 33 8.40 1.74 0.91
C THR A 33 9.57 1.00 0.27
N TYR A 34 10.70 1.70 0.20
CA TYR A 34 11.97 1.10 -0.18
C TYR A 34 12.55 0.33 1.01
N ASP A 35 13.65 -0.39 0.79
CA ASP A 35 14.28 -1.19 1.84
C ASP A 35 14.70 -0.38 3.07
N ASN A 36 14.97 0.91 2.88
CA ASN A 36 15.34 1.79 3.99
C ASN A 36 14.13 2.36 4.73
N GLY A 37 12.92 2.01 4.31
CA GLY A 37 11.69 2.47 4.97
C GLY A 37 11.12 3.77 4.43
N GLN A 38 11.75 4.38 3.43
CA GLN A 38 11.23 5.60 2.83
C GLN A 38 10.05 5.30 1.92
N LEU A 39 9.04 6.16 1.98
CA LEU A 39 7.83 6.00 1.16
C LEU A 39 8.17 6.18 -0.32
N LYS A 40 7.66 5.25 -1.14
CA LYS A 40 7.80 5.36 -2.59
C LYS A 40 6.92 6.47 -3.13
N PRO A 41 7.23 7.01 -4.33
CA PRO A 41 6.37 8.02 -4.96
C PRO A 41 4.96 7.46 -5.22
N ARG A 42 3.97 8.34 -5.18
CA ARG A 42 2.58 7.94 -5.37
C ARG A 42 2.35 7.14 -6.65
N HIS A 43 2.93 7.59 -7.77
CA HIS A 43 2.72 6.91 -9.05
C HIS A 43 3.27 5.49 -9.05
N GLU A 44 4.37 5.26 -8.35
CA GLU A 44 4.97 3.93 -8.25
C GLU A 44 4.11 3.01 -7.40
N ILE A 45 3.61 3.52 -6.27
CA ILE A 45 2.71 2.78 -5.40
C ILE A 45 1.41 2.46 -6.13
N HIS A 46 0.88 3.44 -6.85
CA HIS A 46 -0.34 3.26 -7.63
C HIS A 46 -0.19 2.11 -8.64
N GLU A 47 0.90 2.12 -9.39
CA GLU A 47 1.14 1.08 -10.38
C GLU A 47 1.30 -0.29 -9.73
N ASN A 48 2.03 -0.37 -8.62
CA ASN A 48 2.21 -1.63 -7.90
C ASN A 48 0.87 -2.18 -7.42
N MET A 49 0.01 -1.32 -6.91
CA MET A 49 -1.32 -1.74 -6.45
C MET A 49 -2.20 -2.19 -7.62
N VAL A 50 -2.13 -1.49 -8.74
CA VAL A 50 -2.87 -1.87 -9.94
C VAL A 50 -2.48 -3.28 -10.38
N GLN A 51 -1.17 -3.54 -10.48
CA GLN A 51 -0.68 -4.86 -10.86
C GLN A 51 -1.14 -5.93 -9.89
N PHE A 52 -1.09 -5.63 -8.60
CA PHE A 52 -1.53 -6.56 -7.57
C PHE A 52 -3.00 -6.95 -7.75
N TYR A 53 -3.88 -5.98 -7.93
CA TYR A 53 -5.31 -6.25 -8.03
C TYR A 53 -5.68 -6.88 -9.37
N MET A 54 -4.94 -6.59 -10.42
CA MET A 54 -5.16 -7.27 -11.70
C MET A 54 -4.93 -8.78 -11.56
N LYS A 55 -3.92 -9.17 -10.77
CA LYS A 55 -3.62 -10.58 -10.53
C LYS A 55 -4.51 -11.20 -9.47
N ALA A 56 -4.64 -10.52 -8.33
CA ALA A 56 -5.34 -11.08 -7.17
C ALA A 56 -6.84 -11.19 -7.39
N LYS A 57 -7.43 -10.21 -8.06
CA LYS A 57 -8.89 -10.18 -8.29
C LYS A 57 -9.25 -10.34 -9.75
N LYS A 58 -8.27 -10.61 -10.61
CA LYS A 58 -8.47 -10.81 -12.04
C LYS A 58 -9.21 -9.66 -12.70
N MET A 59 -8.93 -8.45 -12.23
CA MET A 59 -9.51 -7.23 -12.79
C MET A 59 -8.77 -6.82 -14.06
N ASP A 60 -9.46 -6.19 -14.99
CA ASP A 60 -8.76 -5.55 -16.09
C ASP A 60 -8.07 -4.27 -15.57
N ARG A 61 -7.17 -3.69 -16.35
CA ARG A 61 -6.39 -2.55 -15.89
C ARG A 61 -7.26 -1.36 -15.52
N ARG A 62 -8.28 -1.08 -16.31
CA ARG A 62 -9.15 0.08 -16.07
C ARG A 62 -9.90 -0.06 -14.75
N ALA A 63 -10.46 -1.25 -14.49
CA ALA A 63 -11.17 -1.51 -13.25
C ALA A 63 -10.21 -1.45 -12.07
N ALA A 64 -9.00 -2.01 -12.22
CA ALA A 64 -8.00 -1.98 -11.16
C ALA A 64 -7.55 -0.56 -10.85
N GLU A 65 -7.36 0.28 -11.87
CA GLU A 65 -6.98 1.68 -11.66
C GLU A 65 -8.05 2.44 -10.88
N GLN A 66 -9.32 2.25 -11.22
CA GLN A 66 -10.42 2.88 -10.49
C GLN A 66 -10.48 2.41 -9.04
N TYR A 67 -10.29 1.11 -8.84
CA TYR A 67 -10.31 0.54 -7.51
C TYR A 67 -9.17 1.07 -6.64
N VAL A 68 -7.97 1.16 -7.21
CA VAL A 68 -6.80 1.70 -6.51
C VAL A 68 -6.99 3.18 -6.20
N ASP A 69 -7.53 3.96 -7.14
CA ASP A 69 -7.79 5.37 -6.92
C ASP A 69 -8.73 5.58 -5.72
N GLU A 70 -9.75 4.75 -5.59
CA GLU A 70 -10.68 4.82 -4.46
C GLU A 70 -10.00 4.47 -3.15
N ILE A 71 -9.17 3.43 -3.16
CA ILE A 71 -8.43 3.03 -1.97
C ILE A 71 -7.48 4.15 -1.51
N MET A 72 -6.72 4.70 -2.44
CA MET A 72 -5.76 5.76 -2.12
C MET A 72 -6.45 7.03 -1.63
N ALA A 73 -7.63 7.34 -2.18
CA ALA A 73 -8.38 8.52 -1.75
C ALA A 73 -8.83 8.42 -0.30
N ARG A 74 -8.98 7.19 0.23
CA ARG A 74 -9.41 6.97 1.61
C ARG A 74 -8.26 6.91 2.59
N ASN A 75 -7.03 6.76 2.10
CA ASN A 75 -5.88 6.56 2.97
C ASN A 75 -5.22 7.90 3.34
N PRO A 76 -4.85 8.09 4.62
CA PRO A 76 -4.37 9.39 5.11
C PRO A 76 -3.19 9.96 4.34
N THR A 77 -2.27 9.09 3.89
CA THR A 77 -1.05 9.55 3.22
C THR A 77 -1.35 10.34 1.94
N TRP A 78 -2.44 10.02 1.26
CA TRP A 78 -2.77 10.60 -0.05
C TRP A 78 -3.93 11.60 -0.01
N GLN A 79 -4.38 11.95 1.17
CA GLN A 79 -5.41 12.98 1.36
C GLN A 79 -4.82 14.37 1.38
#